data_b1f4f04513d92515a94b1593bdd4c5fb
#
_entry.id   b1f4f04513d92515a94b1593bdd4c5fb
#
_cell.length_a   1.000
_cell.length_b   1.000
_cell.length_c   1.000
_cell.angle_alpha   90.00
_cell.angle_beta   90.00
_cell.angle_gamma   90.00
#
_symmetry.space_group_name_H-M   'P 1'
#
loop_
_entity.id
_entity.type
_entity.pdbx_description
1 polymer ?
#
loop_
_entity_poly.entity_id
_entity_poly.type
_entity_poly.pdbx_seq_one_letter_code
_entity_poly.pdbx_strand_id
1 'polypeptide(L)'
;MHRMRRIGAITGVAGISLGIVVPGSAIAATNQSANSTVRPGHSIQEAIDHAKPHAVITISAGTYAENLLITKPLTLRGTGHVVIQPGTTIAQNLCTEDEDGSPESDSPNNVGICILGRFGTPASDDDVPPVLAPVAHVTVENLRITGFSGQGLLAFGTDDLVVSNVEIDHSADVGLFSESGTRSTFVADRIHDNGAAGIRVSDSRDVTINRTVSYDNHDGILILDSAKGAVTKTLLTGNCAGLAVIDTADGVAAGEFTVRGNAILANSRYCPPGEAPSESGVGVGLLGTTGMVVTGNLIAGNASQPDPGTGEPAQFGGAALLLLDATTLTGGATPTQNRINGNLFLHNEPMDVVTDGTGSGNAFAKNTCLQSAPASICS
;
A
#
# COMPACT_ATOMS: atom_id res chain seq x y z
N MET A 1 15.24 6.02 -15.22
CA MET A 1 14.47 5.41 -14.12
C MET A 1 15.48 4.82 -13.16
N HIS A 2 15.65 5.42 -12.00
CA HIS A 2 16.46 4.82 -10.95
C HIS A 2 15.60 3.72 -10.34
N ARG A 3 16.17 2.51 -10.23
CA ARG A 3 15.52 1.40 -9.52
C ARG A 3 15.21 1.87 -8.12
N MET A 4 13.99 1.65 -7.65
CA MET A 4 13.67 1.76 -6.23
C MET A 4 14.69 0.90 -5.48
N ARG A 5 15.57 1.54 -4.71
CA ARG A 5 16.55 0.81 -3.90
C ARG A 5 15.82 0.12 -2.77
N ARG A 6 16.11 -1.13 -2.61
CA ARG A 6 15.50 -2.05 -1.66
C ARG A 6 16.37 -2.17 -0.42
N ILE A 7 15.76 -2.46 0.71
CA ILE A 7 16.30 -2.51 2.08
C ILE A 7 17.65 -3.25 2.14
N GLY A 8 18.69 -2.61 2.68
CA GLY A 8 20.04 -3.14 2.83
C GLY A 8 20.18 -4.27 3.85
N ALA A 9 21.17 -5.13 3.66
CA ALA A 9 21.40 -6.32 4.46
C ALA A 9 22.08 -6.02 5.80
N ILE A 10 21.55 -6.56 6.90
CA ILE A 10 22.22 -6.55 8.22
C ILE A 10 23.28 -7.66 8.26
N THR A 11 24.55 -7.30 8.29
CA THR A 11 25.64 -8.23 8.63
C THR A 11 25.67 -8.48 10.14
N GLY A 12 25.05 -9.56 10.59
CA GLY A 12 25.11 -10.00 11.99
C GLY A 12 26.47 -10.53 12.37
N VAL A 13 27.20 -9.85 13.23
CA VAL A 13 28.42 -10.35 13.87
C VAL A 13 28.03 -11.37 14.93
N ALA A 14 28.36 -12.63 14.71
CA ALA A 14 28.21 -13.71 15.70
C ALA A 14 29.25 -13.55 16.82
N GLY A 15 28.86 -12.97 17.94
CA GLY A 15 29.62 -12.93 19.17
C GLY A 15 29.44 -14.25 19.95
N ILE A 16 30.51 -15.04 20.09
CA ILE A 16 30.56 -16.20 20.96
C ILE A 16 30.73 -15.70 22.41
N SER A 17 29.69 -15.73 23.21
CA SER A 17 29.79 -15.48 24.66
C SER A 17 29.81 -16.79 25.45
N LEU A 18 30.90 -17.00 26.16
CA LEU A 18 31.11 -18.08 27.11
C LEU A 18 30.12 -17.95 28.28
N GLY A 19 29.30 -18.95 28.49
CA GLY A 19 28.30 -18.94 29.55
C GLY A 19 28.90 -19.07 30.95
N ILE A 20 28.56 -18.14 31.82
CA ILE A 20 28.66 -18.31 33.27
C ILE A 20 27.29 -18.76 33.75
N VAL A 21 27.22 -19.99 34.26
CA VAL A 21 26.03 -20.53 34.89
C VAL A 21 25.90 -19.90 36.29
N VAL A 22 24.92 -19.02 36.46
CA VAL A 22 24.49 -18.52 37.75
C VAL A 22 23.24 -19.31 38.17
N PRO A 23 23.18 -19.93 39.35
CA PRO A 23 22.02 -20.69 39.77
C PRO A 23 20.86 -19.78 40.17
N GLY A 24 19.75 -19.98 39.49
CA GLY A 24 18.42 -19.86 40.02
C GLY A 24 17.93 -18.54 40.60
N SER A 25 17.52 -17.62 39.72
CA SER A 25 16.32 -16.80 40.03
C SER A 25 15.16 -17.43 39.26
N ALA A 26 14.13 -17.85 39.94
CA ALA A 26 12.87 -18.26 39.34
C ALA A 26 12.35 -17.04 38.54
N ILE A 27 12.50 -17.11 37.23
CA ILE A 27 11.83 -16.17 36.32
C ILE A 27 10.35 -16.41 36.57
N ALA A 28 9.69 -15.45 37.20
CA ALA A 28 8.23 -15.43 37.29
C ALA A 28 7.72 -15.65 35.88
N ALA A 29 7.00 -16.75 35.64
CA ALA A 29 6.33 -16.97 34.39
C ALA A 29 5.42 -15.76 34.16
N THR A 30 5.79 -14.90 33.22
CA THR A 30 4.98 -13.77 32.83
C THR A 30 3.64 -14.35 32.40
N ASN A 31 2.58 -14.04 33.15
CA ASN A 31 1.22 -14.46 32.83
C ASN A 31 0.80 -13.73 31.55
N GLN A 32 1.17 -14.29 30.38
CA GLN A 32 0.72 -13.77 29.11
C GLN A 32 -0.80 -13.81 29.08
N SER A 33 -1.40 -12.66 28.90
CA SER A 33 -2.86 -12.52 28.86
C SER A 33 -3.41 -12.99 27.51
N ALA A 34 -4.52 -13.71 27.53
CA ALA A 34 -5.22 -14.08 26.30
C ALA A 34 -5.87 -12.84 25.63
N ASN A 35 -6.40 -11.93 26.45
CA ASN A 35 -6.97 -10.64 26.02
C ASN A 35 -6.58 -9.57 27.03
N SER A 36 -6.39 -8.35 26.56
CA SER A 36 -6.04 -7.20 27.41
C SER A 36 -6.79 -5.94 26.98
N THR A 37 -6.88 -4.99 27.90
CA THR A 37 -7.44 -3.65 27.61
C THR A 37 -6.41 -2.60 27.98
N VAL A 38 -6.00 -1.81 26.98
CA VAL A 38 -5.08 -0.68 27.17
C VAL A 38 -5.90 0.60 27.36
N ARG A 39 -5.54 1.40 28.38
CA ARG A 39 -6.15 2.69 28.67
C ARG A 39 -5.12 3.80 28.46
N PRO A 40 -5.55 5.05 28.27
CA PRO A 40 -4.64 6.19 28.20
C PRO A 40 -3.61 6.19 29.35
N GLY A 41 -2.34 6.42 29.01
CA GLY A 41 -1.22 6.36 29.96
C GLY A 41 -0.58 4.97 30.13
N HIS A 42 -1.10 3.95 29.45
CA HIS A 42 -0.47 2.63 29.36
C HIS A 42 -0.02 2.36 27.93
N SER A 43 1.04 1.57 27.77
CA SER A 43 1.63 1.25 26.46
C SER A 43 0.84 0.14 25.73
N ILE A 44 0.54 0.41 24.46
CA ILE A 44 -0.03 -0.58 23.54
C ILE A 44 1.06 -1.62 23.20
N GLN A 45 2.31 -1.16 22.98
CA GLN A 45 3.42 -2.07 22.66
C GLN A 45 3.67 -3.06 23.80
N GLU A 46 3.65 -2.62 25.04
CA GLU A 46 3.78 -3.53 26.19
C GLU A 46 2.67 -4.58 26.22
N ALA A 47 1.44 -4.20 25.88
CA ALA A 47 0.33 -5.16 25.79
C ALA A 47 0.54 -6.12 24.62
N ILE A 48 1.06 -5.68 23.46
CA ILE A 48 1.43 -6.53 22.33
C ILE A 48 2.49 -7.54 22.78
N ASP A 49 3.56 -7.09 23.45
CA ASP A 49 4.69 -7.94 23.84
C ASP A 49 4.25 -9.07 24.77
N HIS A 50 3.37 -8.78 25.73
CA HIS A 50 2.87 -9.74 26.70
C HIS A 50 1.68 -10.59 26.21
N ALA A 51 1.10 -10.27 25.06
CA ALA A 51 -0.02 -11.00 24.52
C ALA A 51 0.38 -12.41 24.04
N LYS A 52 -0.51 -13.39 24.21
CA LYS A 52 -0.41 -14.68 23.53
C LYS A 52 -0.78 -14.55 22.05
N PRO A 53 -0.29 -15.44 21.18
CA PRO A 53 -0.82 -15.53 19.82
C PRO A 53 -2.36 -15.62 19.83
N HIS A 54 -2.98 -14.93 18.87
CA HIS A 54 -4.44 -14.78 18.71
C HIS A 54 -5.17 -14.02 19.84
N ALA A 55 -4.44 -13.32 20.71
CA ALA A 55 -5.05 -12.43 21.70
C ALA A 55 -5.76 -11.25 21.03
N VAL A 56 -6.78 -10.73 21.71
CA VAL A 56 -7.43 -9.47 21.38
C VAL A 56 -6.95 -8.39 22.34
N ILE A 57 -6.29 -7.37 21.81
CA ILE A 57 -5.88 -6.18 22.54
C ILE A 57 -6.89 -5.09 22.25
N THR A 58 -7.68 -4.73 23.26
CA THR A 58 -8.69 -3.68 23.17
C THR A 58 -8.07 -2.36 23.63
N ILE A 59 -8.09 -1.34 22.77
CA ILE A 59 -7.56 -0.01 23.08
C ILE A 59 -8.73 0.91 23.40
N SER A 60 -8.73 1.50 24.58
CA SER A 60 -9.75 2.48 24.98
C SER A 60 -9.52 3.82 24.27
N ALA A 61 -10.58 4.61 24.11
CA ALA A 61 -10.49 5.96 23.56
C ALA A 61 -9.38 6.79 24.19
N GLY A 62 -8.59 7.44 23.37
CA GLY A 62 -7.44 8.25 23.79
C GLY A 62 -6.40 8.41 22.69
N THR A 63 -5.37 9.18 22.97
CA THR A 63 -4.21 9.39 22.09
C THR A 63 -3.01 8.67 22.68
N TYR A 64 -2.32 7.90 21.82
CA TYR A 64 -1.18 7.08 22.17
C TYR A 64 0.00 7.48 21.27
N ALA A 65 1.06 7.96 21.89
CA ALA A 65 2.29 8.37 21.21
C ALA A 65 3.27 7.19 21.18
N GLU A 66 3.04 6.25 20.26
CA GLU A 66 3.79 5.00 20.16
C GLU A 66 3.97 4.57 18.69
N ASN A 67 5.08 3.90 18.44
CA ASN A 67 5.34 3.12 17.23
C ASN A 67 5.14 1.65 17.59
N LEU A 68 4.29 0.96 16.84
CA LEU A 68 3.89 -0.41 17.19
C LEU A 68 4.54 -1.43 16.28
N LEU A 69 5.07 -2.51 16.87
CA LEU A 69 5.59 -3.67 16.16
C LEU A 69 4.77 -4.93 16.48
N ILE A 70 4.22 -5.55 15.44
CA ILE A 70 3.42 -6.79 15.53
C ILE A 70 4.14 -7.90 14.76
N THR A 71 4.61 -8.94 15.47
CA THR A 71 5.32 -10.09 14.88
C THR A 71 4.64 -11.43 15.15
N LYS A 72 3.40 -11.39 15.63
CA LYS A 72 2.60 -12.59 15.97
C LYS A 72 1.12 -12.37 15.66
N PRO A 73 0.35 -13.45 15.44
CA PRO A 73 -1.10 -13.36 15.27
C PRO A 73 -1.77 -12.64 16.44
N LEU A 74 -2.51 -11.58 16.17
CA LEU A 74 -3.33 -10.88 17.17
C LEU A 74 -4.37 -9.97 16.54
N THR A 75 -5.32 -9.50 17.34
CA THR A 75 -6.26 -8.44 16.97
C THR A 75 -5.97 -7.19 17.80
N LEU A 76 -5.70 -6.08 17.12
CA LEU A 76 -5.60 -4.75 17.70
C LEU A 76 -6.91 -4.00 17.43
N ARG A 77 -7.72 -3.76 18.46
CA ARG A 77 -9.07 -3.20 18.31
C ARG A 77 -9.25 -1.92 19.11
N GLY A 78 -9.54 -0.81 18.44
CA GLY A 78 -9.94 0.42 19.09
C GLY A 78 -11.41 0.39 19.55
N THR A 79 -11.68 1.06 20.68
CA THR A 79 -13.04 1.30 21.19
C THR A 79 -13.24 2.78 21.45
N GLY A 80 -14.15 3.40 20.70
CA GLY A 80 -14.32 4.85 20.67
C GLY A 80 -13.24 5.51 19.80
N HIS A 81 -12.90 6.76 20.10
CA HIS A 81 -11.91 7.52 19.33
C HIS A 81 -10.49 7.21 19.83
N VAL A 82 -9.81 6.31 19.13
CA VAL A 82 -8.41 5.91 19.40
C VAL A 82 -7.52 6.55 18.35
N VAL A 83 -6.47 7.27 18.77
CA VAL A 83 -5.48 7.89 17.88
C VAL A 83 -4.09 7.36 18.23
N ILE A 84 -3.39 6.84 17.25
CA ILE A 84 -1.97 6.48 17.32
C ILE A 84 -1.19 7.54 16.57
N GLN A 85 -0.20 8.14 17.21
CA GLN A 85 0.67 9.18 16.67
C GLN A 85 2.13 8.88 16.99
N PRO A 86 3.11 9.56 16.36
CA PRO A 86 4.53 9.28 16.58
C PRO A 86 4.94 9.27 18.02
N GLY A 87 5.63 8.21 18.43
CA GLY A 87 6.33 8.10 19.70
C GLY A 87 7.66 8.84 19.71
N THR A 88 8.27 8.97 20.87
CA THR A 88 9.60 9.58 21.05
C THR A 88 10.74 8.57 20.88
N THR A 89 10.44 7.29 20.86
CA THR A 89 11.41 6.20 20.75
C THR A 89 10.97 5.25 19.63
N ILE A 90 11.84 5.04 18.66
CA ILE A 90 11.62 4.14 17.52
C ILE A 90 12.52 2.93 17.70
N ALA A 91 11.93 1.73 17.79
CA ALA A 91 12.70 0.49 17.81
C ALA A 91 13.20 0.15 16.40
N GLN A 92 14.51 -0.08 16.26
CA GLN A 92 15.11 -0.45 14.97
C GLN A 92 14.63 -1.85 14.54
N ASN A 93 14.10 -1.94 13.34
CA ASN A 93 13.66 -3.17 12.69
C ASN A 93 13.50 -2.92 11.18
N LEU A 94 13.19 -3.94 10.38
CA LEU A 94 13.06 -3.81 8.92
C LEU A 94 12.05 -2.74 8.45
N CYS A 95 11.07 -2.38 9.26
CA CYS A 95 10.13 -1.31 8.91
C CYS A 95 10.70 0.10 9.16
N THR A 96 11.78 0.23 9.91
CA THR A 96 12.37 1.52 10.31
C THR A 96 13.73 1.76 9.66
N GLU A 97 14.21 0.84 8.84
CA GLU A 97 15.40 1.02 8.02
C GLU A 97 15.06 1.94 6.84
N ASP A 98 15.98 2.83 6.51
CA ASP A 98 15.81 3.67 5.32
C ASP A 98 15.91 2.82 4.05
N GLU A 99 15.24 3.25 2.99
CA GLU A 99 15.17 2.53 1.70
C GLU A 99 16.56 2.28 1.08
N ASP A 100 17.60 3.03 1.48
CA ASP A 100 18.96 2.86 1.01
C ASP A 100 19.85 2.05 1.97
N GLY A 101 19.29 1.56 3.10
CA GLY A 101 20.05 0.84 4.12
C GLY A 101 21.16 1.67 4.76
N SER A 102 21.14 2.99 4.58
CA SER A 102 22.14 3.90 5.10
C SER A 102 21.90 4.17 6.58
N PRO A 103 22.91 3.95 7.45
CA PRO A 103 22.83 4.39 8.84
C PRO A 103 23.03 5.90 8.99
N GLU A 104 23.13 6.64 7.88
CA GLU A 104 23.48 8.08 7.87
C GLU A 104 22.26 9.00 7.78
N SER A 105 21.03 8.46 7.64
CA SER A 105 19.86 9.32 7.80
C SER A 105 19.70 9.65 9.27
N ASP A 106 19.77 10.94 9.61
CA ASP A 106 19.63 11.46 10.98
C ASP A 106 18.21 11.20 11.57
N SER A 107 17.33 10.51 10.84
CA SER A 107 15.96 10.22 11.26
C SER A 107 15.53 8.86 10.72
N PRO A 108 15.44 7.82 11.58
CA PRO A 108 14.90 6.53 11.17
C PRO A 108 13.48 6.69 10.64
N ASN A 109 13.11 5.86 9.66
CA ASN A 109 11.77 5.85 9.09
C ASN A 109 10.74 5.58 10.19
N ASN A 110 9.91 6.58 10.50
CA ASN A 110 8.99 6.54 11.64
C ASN A 110 7.65 5.96 11.20
N VAL A 111 7.52 4.63 11.26
CA VAL A 111 6.32 3.89 10.89
C VAL A 111 5.35 3.79 12.08
N GLY A 112 4.07 3.99 11.84
CA GLY A 112 3.04 3.96 12.89
C GLY A 112 2.79 2.56 13.43
N ILE A 113 2.37 1.64 12.56
CA ILE A 113 2.21 0.22 12.88
C ILE A 113 3.02 -0.60 11.89
N CYS A 114 4.02 -1.31 12.38
CA CYS A 114 4.79 -2.29 11.62
C CYS A 114 4.27 -3.70 11.92
N ILE A 115 3.82 -4.42 10.89
CA ILE A 115 3.42 -5.83 10.96
C ILE A 115 4.45 -6.63 10.20
N LEU A 116 5.29 -7.39 10.89
CA LEU A 116 6.51 -7.91 10.33
C LEU A 116 6.58 -9.44 10.43
N GLY A 117 6.69 -10.10 9.28
CA GLY A 117 7.03 -11.51 9.16
C GLY A 117 8.50 -11.78 9.53
N ARG A 118 8.92 -13.01 9.38
CA ARG A 118 10.33 -13.38 9.53
C ARG A 118 10.97 -13.53 8.16
N PHE A 119 12.09 -12.85 7.96
CA PHE A 119 12.81 -12.77 6.71
C PHE A 119 14.15 -13.50 6.77
N GLY A 120 14.63 -13.92 5.61
CA GLY A 120 15.97 -14.42 5.37
C GLY A 120 16.91 -13.29 4.94
N THR A 121 18.13 -13.67 4.65
CA THR A 121 19.11 -12.75 4.04
C THR A 121 18.79 -12.60 2.56
N PRO A 122 18.72 -11.38 2.02
CA PRO A 122 18.53 -11.17 0.59
C PRO A 122 19.74 -11.72 -0.20
N ALA A 123 19.53 -12.05 -1.46
CA ALA A 123 20.61 -12.58 -2.33
C ALA A 123 21.59 -11.48 -2.74
N SER A 124 21.14 -10.24 -2.82
CA SER A 124 21.94 -9.04 -3.03
C SER A 124 21.36 -7.88 -2.22
N ASP A 125 22.09 -6.78 -2.08
CA ASP A 125 21.64 -5.58 -1.37
C ASP A 125 20.42 -4.91 -2.05
N ASP A 126 20.19 -5.23 -3.32
CA ASP A 126 19.07 -4.70 -4.10
C ASP A 126 17.83 -5.64 -4.08
N ASP A 127 17.89 -6.79 -3.44
CA ASP A 127 16.80 -7.76 -3.42
C ASP A 127 15.91 -7.62 -2.17
N VAL A 128 14.60 -7.82 -2.35
CA VAL A 128 13.68 -8.00 -1.22
C VAL A 128 14.06 -9.26 -0.45
N PRO A 129 14.24 -9.19 0.87
CA PRO A 129 14.54 -10.38 1.65
C PRO A 129 13.46 -11.44 1.50
N PRO A 130 13.82 -12.72 1.29
CA PRO A 130 12.81 -13.77 1.17
C PRO A 130 12.03 -13.97 2.47
N VAL A 131 10.70 -14.05 2.37
CA VAL A 131 9.84 -14.36 3.51
C VAL A 131 10.05 -15.81 3.93
N LEU A 132 10.65 -16.03 5.10
CA LEU A 132 10.84 -17.37 5.69
C LEU A 132 9.59 -17.88 6.42
N ALA A 133 8.89 -16.96 7.08
CA ALA A 133 7.62 -17.26 7.72
C ALA A 133 6.78 -15.97 7.79
N PRO A 134 5.62 -15.91 7.16
CA PRO A 134 4.74 -14.76 7.28
C PRO A 134 4.18 -14.66 8.71
N VAL A 135 3.88 -13.44 9.14
CA VAL A 135 2.99 -13.26 10.27
C VAL A 135 1.55 -13.38 9.78
N ALA A 136 0.81 -14.34 10.36
CA ALA A 136 -0.53 -14.65 9.90
C ALA A 136 -1.63 -14.16 10.86
N HIS A 137 -2.86 -13.99 10.33
CA HIS A 137 -4.05 -13.69 11.12
C HIS A 137 -3.91 -12.47 12.03
N VAL A 138 -3.41 -11.38 11.49
CA VAL A 138 -3.38 -10.09 12.18
C VAL A 138 -4.60 -9.27 11.77
N THR A 139 -5.28 -8.69 12.76
CA THR A 139 -6.38 -7.75 12.51
C THR A 139 -6.09 -6.43 13.19
N VAL A 140 -6.21 -5.32 12.45
CA VAL A 140 -6.15 -3.95 12.95
C VAL A 140 -7.47 -3.28 12.64
N GLU A 141 -8.17 -2.78 13.67
CA GLU A 141 -9.51 -2.26 13.45
C GLU A 141 -9.91 -1.11 14.37
N ASN A 142 -10.77 -0.22 13.85
CA ASN A 142 -11.44 0.85 14.60
C ASN A 142 -10.49 1.84 15.29
N LEU A 143 -9.48 2.36 14.59
CA LEU A 143 -8.53 3.33 15.13
C LEU A 143 -8.06 4.30 14.04
N ARG A 144 -7.39 5.38 14.45
CA ARG A 144 -6.74 6.33 13.57
C ARG A 144 -5.23 6.30 13.79
N ILE A 145 -4.49 6.36 12.68
CA ILE A 145 -3.02 6.43 12.62
C ILE A 145 -2.69 7.74 11.91
N THR A 146 -1.91 8.63 12.52
CA THR A 146 -1.70 9.96 11.96
C THR A 146 -0.33 10.55 12.27
N GLY A 147 0.24 11.30 11.30
CA GLY A 147 1.38 12.18 11.51
C GLY A 147 2.75 11.51 11.53
N PHE A 148 2.90 10.32 10.93
CA PHE A 148 4.18 9.61 10.88
C PHE A 148 5.05 10.12 9.72
N SER A 149 6.38 10.20 9.92
CA SER A 149 7.33 10.64 8.89
C SER A 149 7.65 9.55 7.87
N GLY A 150 7.30 8.28 8.13
CA GLY A 150 7.27 7.18 7.19
C GLY A 150 5.83 6.77 6.87
N GLN A 151 5.60 5.46 6.78
CA GLN A 151 4.28 4.90 6.53
C GLN A 151 3.38 4.96 7.78
N GLY A 152 2.07 5.12 7.57
CA GLY A 152 1.10 5.00 8.66
C GLY A 152 1.01 3.56 9.17
N LEU A 153 0.79 2.61 8.28
CA LEU A 153 0.83 1.17 8.54
C LEU A 153 1.67 0.49 7.45
N LEU A 154 2.72 -0.24 7.86
CA LEU A 154 3.52 -1.09 6.99
C LEU A 154 3.34 -2.55 7.40
N ALA A 155 2.89 -3.38 6.46
CA ALA A 155 2.73 -4.82 6.62
C ALA A 155 3.67 -5.54 5.65
N PHE A 156 4.71 -6.18 6.18
CA PHE A 156 5.72 -6.85 5.39
C PHE A 156 5.76 -8.35 5.69
N GLY A 157 5.53 -9.19 4.66
CA GLY A 157 5.49 -10.64 4.80
C GLY A 157 4.32 -11.11 5.66
N THR A 158 3.10 -10.77 5.28
CA THR A 158 1.88 -11.12 6.01
C THR A 158 1.04 -12.17 5.29
N ASP A 159 0.25 -12.92 6.04
CA ASP A 159 -0.74 -13.85 5.53
C ASP A 159 -2.06 -13.68 6.28
N ASP A 160 -3.17 -13.47 5.55
CA ASP A 160 -4.49 -13.22 6.14
C ASP A 160 -4.51 -11.99 7.07
N LEU A 161 -3.99 -10.85 6.55
CA LEU A 161 -4.08 -9.55 7.22
C LEU A 161 -5.44 -8.92 6.98
N VAL A 162 -6.06 -8.41 8.04
CA VAL A 162 -7.29 -7.60 7.95
C VAL A 162 -7.05 -6.22 8.55
N VAL A 163 -7.25 -5.17 7.74
CA VAL A 163 -7.35 -3.79 8.20
C VAL A 163 -8.79 -3.34 7.95
N SER A 164 -9.47 -2.86 8.99
CA SER A 164 -10.90 -2.53 8.84
C SER A 164 -11.33 -1.33 9.67
N ASN A 165 -12.06 -0.41 9.03
CA ASN A 165 -12.55 0.80 9.67
C ASN A 165 -11.40 1.59 10.36
N VAL A 166 -10.28 1.71 9.67
CA VAL A 166 -9.10 2.45 10.10
C VAL A 166 -9.01 3.75 9.30
N GLU A 167 -8.71 4.84 9.99
CA GLU A 167 -8.35 6.11 9.35
C GLU A 167 -6.83 6.26 9.37
N ILE A 168 -6.21 6.55 8.21
CA ILE A 168 -4.76 6.77 8.10
C ILE A 168 -4.51 8.06 7.35
N ASP A 169 -3.82 9.00 7.99
CA ASP A 169 -3.61 10.31 7.41
C ASP A 169 -2.30 10.98 7.85
N HIS A 170 -1.85 11.95 7.06
CA HIS A 170 -0.65 12.75 7.33
C HIS A 170 0.62 11.91 7.55
N SER A 171 0.71 10.76 6.88
CA SER A 171 1.99 10.06 6.74
C SER A 171 2.82 10.78 5.67
N ALA A 172 4.11 10.97 5.91
CA ALA A 172 4.95 11.64 4.91
C ALA A 172 5.20 10.76 3.67
N ASP A 173 5.02 9.47 3.81
CA ASP A 173 5.07 8.47 2.75
C ASP A 173 3.68 7.81 2.56
N VAL A 174 3.61 6.51 2.36
CA VAL A 174 2.39 5.74 2.11
C VAL A 174 1.49 5.66 3.37
N GLY A 175 0.18 5.80 3.19
CA GLY A 175 -0.77 5.59 4.28
C GLY A 175 -0.76 4.13 4.77
N LEU A 176 -1.17 3.19 3.91
CA LEU A 176 -1.17 1.75 4.17
C LEU A 176 -0.32 1.05 3.12
N PHE A 177 0.78 0.42 3.53
CA PHE A 177 1.64 -0.35 2.65
C PHE A 177 1.63 -1.84 3.01
N SER A 178 1.29 -2.69 2.04
CA SER A 178 1.37 -4.16 2.16
C SER A 178 2.35 -4.71 1.14
N GLU A 179 3.42 -5.32 1.61
CA GLU A 179 4.47 -5.90 0.79
C GLU A 179 4.67 -7.38 1.08
N SER A 180 4.89 -8.18 0.04
CA SER A 180 5.09 -9.63 0.11
C SER A 180 4.00 -10.34 0.90
N GLY A 181 2.75 -9.84 0.78
CA GLY A 181 1.58 -10.32 1.51
C GLY A 181 0.74 -11.30 0.71
N THR A 182 -0.02 -12.14 1.42
CA THR A 182 -1.04 -13.00 0.82
C THR A 182 -2.37 -12.88 1.57
N ARG A 183 -3.49 -12.95 0.84
CA ARG A 183 -4.87 -12.92 1.40
C ARG A 183 -5.18 -11.73 2.29
N SER A 184 -4.62 -10.55 1.97
CA SER A 184 -4.88 -9.33 2.73
C SER A 184 -6.25 -8.72 2.38
N THR A 185 -6.93 -8.18 3.37
CA THR A 185 -8.23 -7.52 3.21
C THR A 185 -8.21 -6.14 3.88
N PHE A 186 -8.45 -5.10 3.07
CA PHE A 186 -8.59 -3.71 3.52
C PHE A 186 -10.03 -3.28 3.27
N VAL A 187 -10.79 -2.99 4.34
CA VAL A 187 -12.22 -2.81 4.22
C VAL A 187 -12.77 -1.65 5.05
N ALA A 188 -13.53 -0.78 4.40
CA ALA A 188 -14.18 0.37 5.02
C ALA A 188 -13.19 1.36 5.67
N ASP A 189 -11.98 1.43 5.14
CA ASP A 189 -10.94 2.32 5.63
C ASP A 189 -11.06 3.72 4.99
N ARG A 190 -10.48 4.70 5.63
CA ARG A 190 -10.40 6.08 5.17
C ARG A 190 -8.94 6.53 5.17
N ILE A 191 -8.35 6.70 3.99
CA ILE A 191 -6.91 6.93 3.84
C ILE A 191 -6.69 8.20 3.02
N HIS A 192 -6.03 9.22 3.61
CA HIS A 192 -5.99 10.53 2.98
C HIS A 192 -4.84 11.42 3.47
N ASP A 193 -4.53 12.45 2.67
CA ASP A 193 -3.50 13.44 3.00
C ASP A 193 -2.13 12.80 3.31
N ASN A 194 -1.77 11.71 2.61
CA ASN A 194 -0.47 11.08 2.73
C ASN A 194 0.46 11.56 1.59
N GLY A 195 1.77 11.56 1.83
CA GLY A 195 2.75 12.10 0.92
C GLY A 195 2.94 11.29 -0.37
N ALA A 196 2.74 9.97 -0.29
CA ALA A 196 2.77 9.05 -1.41
C ALA A 196 1.39 8.41 -1.63
N ALA A 197 1.32 7.12 -1.93
CA ALA A 197 0.06 6.43 -2.14
C ALA A 197 -0.79 6.35 -0.87
N GLY A 198 -2.11 6.44 -0.99
CA GLY A 198 -3.00 6.11 0.12
C GLY A 198 -2.85 4.63 0.50
N ILE A 199 -3.01 3.73 -0.47
CA ILE A 199 -2.73 2.29 -0.31
C ILE A 199 -1.70 1.88 -1.34
N ARG A 200 -0.62 1.23 -0.90
CA ARG A 200 0.34 0.54 -1.77
C ARG A 200 0.32 -0.95 -1.49
N VAL A 201 0.30 -1.74 -2.56
CA VAL A 201 0.40 -3.21 -2.52
C VAL A 201 1.53 -3.60 -3.44
N SER A 202 2.56 -4.28 -2.95
CA SER A 202 3.70 -4.73 -3.75
C SER A 202 3.98 -6.22 -3.49
N ASP A 203 4.41 -6.94 -4.53
CA ASP A 203 4.81 -8.36 -4.46
C ASP A 203 3.79 -9.27 -3.76
N SER A 204 2.51 -8.96 -3.88
CA SER A 204 1.45 -9.55 -3.07
C SER A 204 0.44 -10.34 -3.93
N ARG A 205 -0.34 -11.21 -3.29
CA ARG A 205 -1.38 -12.01 -3.94
C ARG A 205 -2.65 -12.07 -3.13
N ASP A 206 -3.77 -12.23 -3.84
CA ASP A 206 -5.11 -12.43 -3.24
C ASP A 206 -5.52 -11.26 -2.32
N VAL A 207 -5.28 -10.00 -2.77
CA VAL A 207 -5.58 -8.80 -2.00
C VAL A 207 -6.97 -8.27 -2.33
N THR A 208 -7.76 -7.97 -1.30
CA THR A 208 -9.09 -7.38 -1.43
C THR A 208 -9.14 -5.99 -0.81
N ILE A 209 -9.50 -4.97 -1.60
CA ILE A 209 -9.77 -3.61 -1.13
C ILE A 209 -11.25 -3.32 -1.39
N ASN A 210 -12.01 -3.08 -0.33
CA ASN A 210 -13.46 -2.98 -0.44
C ASN A 210 -14.05 -1.85 0.42
N ARG A 211 -14.95 -1.03 -0.15
CA ARG A 211 -15.64 0.05 0.56
C ARG A 211 -14.71 1.07 1.23
N THR A 212 -13.50 1.19 0.76
CA THR A 212 -12.50 2.13 1.26
C THR A 212 -12.65 3.47 0.54
N VAL A 213 -12.27 4.54 1.21
CA VAL A 213 -12.17 5.88 0.63
C VAL A 213 -10.71 6.29 0.67
N SER A 214 -10.12 6.58 -0.50
CA SER A 214 -8.75 7.09 -0.58
C SER A 214 -8.73 8.40 -1.35
N TYR A 215 -8.26 9.49 -0.71
CA TYR A 215 -8.33 10.82 -1.31
C TYR A 215 -7.19 11.73 -0.84
N ASP A 216 -6.87 12.72 -1.68
CA ASP A 216 -5.82 13.73 -1.43
C ASP A 216 -4.43 13.13 -1.14
N ASN A 217 -4.15 11.94 -1.72
CA ASN A 217 -2.83 11.32 -1.73
C ASN A 217 -2.16 11.56 -3.10
N HIS A 218 -0.94 11.08 -3.31
CA HIS A 218 -0.34 11.01 -4.65
C HIS A 218 -1.16 10.05 -5.50
N ASP A 219 -1.14 8.76 -5.18
CA ASP A 219 -2.04 7.75 -5.73
C ASP A 219 -3.14 7.40 -4.72
N GLY A 220 -4.36 7.20 -5.18
CA GLY A 220 -5.40 6.63 -4.32
C GLY A 220 -5.04 5.19 -3.92
N ILE A 221 -4.75 4.35 -4.91
CA ILE A 221 -4.26 2.98 -4.75
C ILE A 221 -3.17 2.73 -5.80
N LEU A 222 -2.01 2.24 -5.36
CA LEU A 222 -0.91 1.80 -6.20
C LEU A 222 -0.67 0.30 -5.97
N ILE A 223 -0.72 -0.49 -7.04
CA ILE A 223 -0.47 -1.93 -7.02
C ILE A 223 0.73 -2.22 -7.93
N LEU A 224 1.82 -2.69 -7.36
CA LEU A 224 3.05 -3.04 -8.06
C LEU A 224 3.27 -4.55 -7.98
N ASP A 225 3.64 -5.17 -9.09
CA ASP A 225 4.10 -6.58 -9.15
C ASP A 225 3.25 -7.53 -8.31
N SER A 226 1.93 -7.36 -8.37
CA SER A 226 0.98 -8.11 -7.55
C SER A 226 -0.12 -8.71 -8.40
N ALA A 227 -0.62 -9.88 -7.99
CA ALA A 227 -1.60 -10.62 -8.74
C ALA A 227 -2.75 -11.14 -7.90
N LYS A 228 -3.89 -11.31 -8.56
CA LYS A 228 -5.11 -11.86 -7.98
C LYS A 228 -5.67 -11.00 -6.85
N GLY A 229 -6.77 -10.39 -7.12
CA GLY A 229 -7.39 -9.57 -6.09
C GLY A 229 -8.61 -8.82 -6.59
N ALA A 230 -9.09 -7.91 -5.75
CA ALA A 230 -10.25 -7.11 -6.09
C ALA A 230 -10.19 -5.71 -5.46
N VAL A 231 -10.53 -4.69 -6.24
CA VAL A 231 -10.83 -3.33 -5.77
C VAL A 231 -12.30 -3.05 -6.06
N THR A 232 -13.11 -3.00 -5.03
CA THR A 232 -14.56 -2.96 -5.21
C THR A 232 -15.27 -1.96 -4.30
N LYS A 233 -16.26 -1.25 -4.85
CA LYS A 233 -17.11 -0.29 -4.11
C LYS A 233 -16.31 0.79 -3.37
N THR A 234 -15.15 1.15 -3.91
CA THR A 234 -14.20 2.09 -3.33
C THR A 234 -14.39 3.47 -3.98
N LEU A 235 -14.18 4.52 -3.21
CA LEU A 235 -14.12 5.89 -3.70
C LEU A 235 -12.66 6.36 -3.75
N LEU A 236 -12.20 6.74 -4.94
CA LEU A 236 -10.88 7.31 -5.17
C LEU A 236 -11.05 8.71 -5.74
N THR A 237 -10.63 9.74 -5.00
CA THR A 237 -10.90 11.12 -5.41
C THR A 237 -9.84 12.11 -4.95
N GLY A 238 -9.57 13.16 -5.75
CA GLY A 238 -8.64 14.22 -5.35
C GLY A 238 -7.16 13.81 -5.35
N ASN A 239 -6.81 12.63 -5.86
CA ASN A 239 -5.44 12.17 -6.01
C ASN A 239 -4.86 12.66 -7.36
N CYS A 240 -3.60 12.37 -7.64
CA CYS A 240 -3.00 12.59 -8.97
C CYS A 240 -3.36 11.44 -9.90
N ALA A 241 -3.32 10.20 -9.38
CA ALA A 241 -3.92 9.01 -9.99
C ALA A 241 -4.89 8.34 -9.01
N GLY A 242 -6.02 7.82 -9.51
CA GLY A 242 -6.99 7.09 -8.69
C GLY A 242 -6.51 5.69 -8.34
N LEU A 243 -6.29 4.86 -9.35
CA LEU A 243 -5.76 3.50 -9.25
C LEU A 243 -4.66 3.29 -10.29
N ALA A 244 -3.49 2.86 -9.89
CA ALA A 244 -2.46 2.38 -10.78
C ALA A 244 -2.13 0.91 -10.50
N VAL A 245 -2.01 0.09 -11.55
CA VAL A 245 -1.53 -1.29 -11.50
C VAL A 245 -0.39 -1.43 -12.49
N ILE A 246 0.81 -1.75 -12.00
CA ILE A 246 2.04 -1.65 -12.79
C ILE A 246 2.88 -2.92 -12.61
N ASP A 247 3.36 -3.44 -13.73
CA ASP A 247 4.38 -4.49 -13.80
C ASP A 247 5.75 -3.83 -13.94
N THR A 248 6.67 -4.11 -13.03
CA THR A 248 8.05 -3.60 -13.06
C THR A 248 9.07 -4.69 -13.38
N ALA A 249 8.63 -5.92 -13.58
CA ALA A 249 9.43 -7.14 -13.75
C ALA A 249 10.27 -7.54 -12.52
N ASP A 250 10.08 -6.87 -11.39
CA ASP A 250 10.89 -7.12 -10.20
C ASP A 250 10.25 -8.12 -9.22
N GLY A 251 9.06 -8.61 -9.53
CA GLY A 251 8.32 -9.49 -8.61
C GLY A 251 7.29 -10.37 -9.28
N VAL A 252 6.11 -10.43 -8.68
CA VAL A 252 4.95 -11.13 -9.22
C VAL A 252 4.41 -10.37 -10.42
N ALA A 253 4.24 -11.03 -11.57
CA ALA A 253 3.62 -10.38 -12.73
C ALA A 253 2.27 -9.74 -12.37
N ALA A 254 2.14 -8.43 -12.66
CA ALA A 254 1.00 -7.65 -12.22
C ALA A 254 -0.27 -7.99 -13.02
N GLY A 255 -1.38 -8.24 -12.29
CA GLY A 255 -2.64 -8.49 -12.98
C GLY A 255 -3.63 -9.36 -12.23
N GLU A 256 -4.59 -9.91 -12.99
CA GLU A 256 -5.68 -10.75 -12.47
C GLU A 256 -6.52 -10.06 -11.36
N PHE A 257 -6.57 -8.72 -11.35
CA PHE A 257 -7.44 -7.97 -10.44
C PHE A 257 -8.81 -7.70 -11.07
N THR A 258 -9.84 -7.77 -10.23
CA THR A 258 -11.18 -7.29 -10.56
C THR A 258 -11.40 -5.91 -9.97
N VAL A 259 -11.51 -4.89 -10.82
CA VAL A 259 -11.81 -3.49 -10.46
C VAL A 259 -13.28 -3.24 -10.80
N ARG A 260 -14.17 -3.24 -9.78
CA ARG A 260 -15.61 -3.24 -10.04
C ARG A 260 -16.42 -2.34 -9.10
N GLY A 261 -17.33 -1.57 -9.72
CA GLY A 261 -18.33 -0.81 -8.99
C GLY A 261 -17.73 0.30 -8.14
N ASN A 262 -16.56 0.82 -8.54
CA ASN A 262 -15.89 1.91 -7.88
C ASN A 262 -16.35 3.27 -8.43
N ALA A 263 -16.22 4.31 -7.63
CA ALA A 263 -16.30 5.70 -8.03
C ALA A 263 -14.89 6.30 -8.03
N ILE A 264 -14.38 6.65 -9.21
CA ILE A 264 -13.01 7.15 -9.43
C ILE A 264 -13.16 8.55 -9.99
N LEU A 265 -13.10 9.54 -9.11
CA LEU A 265 -13.65 10.86 -9.39
C LEU A 265 -12.61 11.96 -9.17
N ALA A 266 -12.47 12.89 -10.13
CA ALA A 266 -11.70 14.11 -9.98
C ALA A 266 -10.26 13.89 -9.42
N ASN A 267 -9.59 12.82 -9.86
CA ASN A 267 -8.17 12.62 -9.59
C ASN A 267 -7.38 13.46 -10.57
N SER A 268 -7.29 14.76 -10.30
CA SER A 268 -6.81 15.79 -11.23
C SER A 268 -5.68 16.63 -10.65
N ARG A 269 -5.14 16.27 -9.48
CA ARG A 269 -3.98 16.98 -8.95
C ARG A 269 -2.77 16.74 -9.84
N TYR A 270 -1.89 17.72 -9.94
CA TYR A 270 -0.56 17.53 -10.50
C TYR A 270 0.40 17.11 -9.38
N CYS A 271 1.03 15.98 -9.54
CA CYS A 271 2.12 15.53 -8.71
C CYS A 271 3.44 15.67 -9.47
N PRO A 272 4.42 16.42 -8.92
CA PRO A 272 5.71 16.60 -9.57
C PRO A 272 6.49 15.28 -9.64
N PRO A 273 7.47 15.17 -10.56
CA PRO A 273 8.32 14.01 -10.63
C PRO A 273 9.18 13.90 -9.35
N GLY A 274 9.32 12.70 -8.85
CA GLY A 274 10.19 12.32 -7.75
C GLY A 274 10.86 10.99 -8.10
N GLU A 275 10.67 9.98 -7.30
CA GLU A 275 11.05 8.60 -7.65
C GLU A 275 10.18 8.05 -8.78
N ALA A 276 8.92 8.47 -8.85
CA ALA A 276 7.99 8.23 -9.96
C ALA A 276 7.97 9.41 -10.95
N PRO A 277 7.56 9.18 -12.21
CA PRO A 277 7.26 10.25 -13.17
C PRO A 277 6.17 11.17 -12.63
N SER A 278 6.11 12.44 -13.16
CA SER A 278 5.00 13.33 -12.82
C SER A 278 3.66 12.77 -13.30
N GLU A 279 2.62 12.92 -12.47
CA GLU A 279 1.29 12.37 -12.73
C GLU A 279 0.18 13.39 -12.59
N SER A 280 -0.85 13.27 -13.42
CA SER A 280 -2.08 14.05 -13.28
C SER A 280 -3.22 13.50 -14.12
N GLY A 281 -4.43 13.47 -13.56
CA GLY A 281 -5.66 13.19 -14.31
C GLY A 281 -5.84 11.72 -14.70
N VAL A 282 -5.15 10.80 -14.04
CA VAL A 282 -5.32 9.36 -14.27
C VAL A 282 -6.40 8.82 -13.35
N GLY A 283 -7.49 8.30 -13.92
CA GLY A 283 -8.48 7.55 -13.15
C GLY A 283 -7.99 6.14 -12.87
N VAL A 284 -7.63 5.38 -13.93
CA VAL A 284 -7.11 4.01 -13.85
C VAL A 284 -5.91 3.87 -14.80
N GLY A 285 -4.74 3.60 -14.28
CA GLY A 285 -3.52 3.27 -15.02
C GLY A 285 -3.24 1.77 -14.98
N LEU A 286 -3.09 1.13 -16.14
CA LEU A 286 -2.76 -0.28 -16.28
C LEU A 286 -1.50 -0.39 -17.16
N LEU A 287 -0.36 -0.68 -16.56
CA LEU A 287 0.93 -0.75 -17.24
C LEU A 287 1.45 -2.20 -17.17
N GLY A 288 1.62 -2.82 -18.33
CA GLY A 288 2.14 -4.19 -18.42
C GLY A 288 1.24 -5.28 -17.86
N THR A 289 0.00 -4.97 -17.51
CA THR A 289 -0.88 -5.86 -16.74
C THR A 289 -1.44 -7.02 -17.56
N THR A 290 -1.70 -8.13 -16.87
CA THR A 290 -2.31 -9.33 -17.48
C THR A 290 -3.64 -9.67 -16.81
N GLY A 291 -4.68 -9.97 -17.61
CA GLY A 291 -5.92 -10.56 -17.12
C GLY A 291 -6.77 -9.66 -16.21
N MET A 292 -6.59 -8.34 -16.26
CA MET A 292 -7.42 -7.39 -15.50
C MET A 292 -8.88 -7.44 -15.94
N VAL A 293 -9.79 -7.25 -15.00
CA VAL A 293 -11.23 -7.07 -15.28
C VAL A 293 -11.70 -5.75 -14.69
N VAL A 294 -11.81 -4.72 -15.53
CA VAL A 294 -12.29 -3.38 -15.13
C VAL A 294 -13.73 -3.22 -15.60
N THR A 295 -14.69 -3.25 -14.66
CA THR A 295 -16.11 -3.33 -15.06
C THR A 295 -17.05 -2.57 -14.12
N GLY A 296 -18.04 -1.88 -14.72
CA GLY A 296 -19.10 -1.24 -13.94
C GLY A 296 -18.64 -0.13 -13.02
N ASN A 297 -17.54 0.54 -13.35
CA ASN A 297 -17.03 1.68 -12.59
C ASN A 297 -17.59 2.99 -13.15
N LEU A 298 -17.75 3.99 -12.30
CA LEU A 298 -17.89 5.39 -12.67
C LEU A 298 -16.53 6.06 -12.60
N ILE A 299 -16.02 6.53 -13.75
CA ILE A 299 -14.72 7.18 -13.88
C ILE A 299 -14.99 8.57 -14.44
N ALA A 300 -14.93 9.60 -13.59
CA ALA A 300 -15.46 10.91 -13.98
C ALA A 300 -14.64 12.10 -13.46
N GLY A 301 -14.54 13.13 -14.29
CA GLY A 301 -13.89 14.38 -13.93
C GLY A 301 -12.39 14.27 -13.67
N ASN A 302 -11.75 13.18 -14.11
CA ASN A 302 -10.30 13.05 -14.05
C ASN A 302 -9.71 13.87 -15.21
N ALA A 303 -9.09 14.99 -14.88
CA ALA A 303 -8.57 15.94 -15.87
C ALA A 303 -7.09 16.19 -15.64
N SER A 304 -6.28 15.90 -16.67
CA SER A 304 -4.83 16.11 -16.58
C SER A 304 -4.50 17.59 -16.47
N GLN A 305 -3.74 17.95 -15.45
CA GLN A 305 -3.23 19.29 -15.23
C GLN A 305 -1.76 19.36 -15.63
N PRO A 306 -1.33 20.43 -16.26
CA PRO A 306 0.09 20.68 -16.51
C PRO A 306 0.81 21.05 -15.21
N ASP A 307 2.13 20.95 -15.25
CA ASP A 307 3.01 21.47 -14.21
C ASP A 307 2.72 22.97 -13.98
N PRO A 308 2.33 23.36 -12.76
CA PRO A 308 1.99 24.75 -12.48
C PRO A 308 3.17 25.72 -12.60
N GLY A 309 4.41 25.23 -12.59
CA GLY A 309 5.62 26.06 -12.74
C GLY A 309 6.10 26.23 -14.17
N THR A 310 5.97 25.19 -14.99
CA THR A 310 6.50 25.15 -16.37
C THR A 310 5.41 25.17 -17.45
N GLY A 311 4.19 24.74 -17.11
CA GLY A 311 3.10 24.54 -18.06
C GLY A 311 3.23 23.26 -18.90
N GLU A 312 4.25 22.43 -18.65
CA GLU A 312 4.44 21.17 -19.36
C GLU A 312 3.42 20.11 -18.89
N PRO A 313 2.94 19.25 -19.77
CA PRO A 313 2.02 18.17 -19.38
C PRO A 313 2.71 17.18 -18.43
N ALA A 314 1.93 16.57 -17.55
CA ALA A 314 2.42 15.46 -16.73
C ALA A 314 2.88 14.30 -17.63
N GLN A 315 3.94 13.61 -17.20
CA GLN A 315 4.51 12.46 -17.93
C GLN A 315 3.53 11.28 -17.97
N PHE A 316 2.85 11.04 -16.85
CA PHE A 316 1.71 10.13 -16.77
C PHE A 316 0.42 10.94 -16.62
N GLY A 317 -0.43 10.86 -17.65
CA GLY A 317 -1.67 11.63 -17.70
C GLY A 317 -2.33 11.53 -19.06
N GLY A 318 -3.24 12.44 -19.34
CA GLY A 318 -3.87 12.55 -20.65
C GLY A 318 -5.04 11.61 -20.90
N ALA A 319 -5.39 10.72 -19.99
CA ALA A 319 -6.61 9.91 -20.08
C ALA A 319 -7.06 9.37 -18.73
N ALA A 320 -8.37 9.25 -18.57
CA ALA A 320 -8.97 8.69 -17.37
C ALA A 320 -8.72 7.17 -17.23
N LEU A 321 -8.53 6.44 -18.33
CA LEU A 321 -8.04 5.06 -18.32
C LEU A 321 -6.89 4.93 -19.32
N LEU A 322 -5.76 4.45 -18.84
CA LEU A 322 -4.56 4.12 -19.62
C LEU A 322 -4.34 2.62 -19.61
N LEU A 323 -4.09 2.01 -20.80
CA LEU A 323 -3.62 0.63 -20.94
C LEU A 323 -2.37 0.64 -21.81
N LEU A 324 -1.20 0.52 -21.21
CA LEU A 324 0.09 0.79 -21.83
C LEU A 324 1.10 -0.35 -21.64
N ASP A 325 2.04 -0.41 -22.57
CA ASP A 325 3.23 -1.26 -22.50
C ASP A 325 4.16 -0.77 -21.37
N ALA A 326 4.59 -1.68 -20.53
CA ALA A 326 5.52 -1.41 -19.45
C ALA A 326 6.99 -1.66 -19.81
N THR A 327 7.27 -2.34 -20.93
CA THR A 327 8.64 -2.81 -21.28
C THR A 327 9.68 -1.71 -21.34
N THR A 328 9.31 -0.52 -21.80
CA THR A 328 10.23 0.64 -21.88
C THR A 328 10.10 1.60 -20.72
N LEU A 329 8.99 1.55 -19.99
CA LEU A 329 8.70 2.47 -18.89
C LEU A 329 9.26 1.95 -17.56
N THR A 330 9.01 0.68 -17.26
CA THR A 330 9.36 0.06 -15.98
C THR A 330 10.22 -1.21 -16.13
N GLY A 331 10.39 -1.72 -17.37
CA GLY A 331 11.01 -3.00 -17.61
C GLY A 331 10.04 -4.19 -17.55
N GLY A 332 8.78 -3.93 -17.23
CA GLY A 332 7.74 -4.95 -17.10
C GLY A 332 7.25 -5.55 -18.42
N ALA A 333 6.04 -6.08 -18.45
CA ALA A 333 5.47 -6.80 -19.59
C ALA A 333 4.66 -5.92 -20.54
N THR A 334 4.27 -6.47 -21.69
CA THR A 334 3.19 -5.90 -22.52
C THR A 334 1.83 -6.30 -21.97
N PRO A 335 0.78 -5.46 -22.06
CA PRO A 335 -0.53 -5.75 -21.49
C PRO A 335 -1.23 -6.87 -22.25
N THR A 336 -1.74 -7.90 -21.55
CA THR A 336 -2.40 -9.04 -22.19
C THR A 336 -3.70 -9.44 -21.52
N GLN A 337 -4.68 -9.88 -22.33
CA GLN A 337 -5.95 -10.47 -21.87
C GLN A 337 -6.76 -9.58 -20.90
N ASN A 338 -6.56 -8.26 -20.90
CA ASN A 338 -7.31 -7.32 -20.07
C ASN A 338 -8.72 -7.09 -20.65
N ARG A 339 -9.71 -7.00 -19.80
CA ARG A 339 -11.10 -6.77 -20.16
C ARG A 339 -11.62 -5.51 -19.51
N ILE A 340 -11.82 -4.48 -20.30
CA ILE A 340 -12.37 -3.19 -19.87
C ILE A 340 -13.79 -3.07 -20.44
N ASN A 341 -14.80 -3.31 -19.60
CA ASN A 341 -16.16 -3.38 -20.11
C ASN A 341 -17.21 -2.75 -19.17
N GLY A 342 -18.24 -2.16 -19.75
CA GLY A 342 -19.41 -1.66 -19.01
C GLY A 342 -19.08 -0.53 -18.03
N ASN A 343 -18.01 0.23 -18.23
CA ASN A 343 -17.68 1.39 -17.42
C ASN A 343 -18.34 2.65 -17.98
N LEU A 344 -18.61 3.61 -17.10
CA LEU A 344 -19.16 4.90 -17.44
C LEU A 344 -18.07 5.97 -17.24
N PHE A 345 -17.65 6.59 -18.35
CA PHE A 345 -16.68 7.69 -18.36
C PHE A 345 -17.43 8.99 -18.60
N LEU A 346 -17.22 10.00 -17.75
CA LEU A 346 -17.91 11.28 -17.84
C LEU A 346 -16.95 12.43 -17.55
N HIS A 347 -16.92 13.42 -18.44
CA HIS A 347 -16.19 14.70 -18.22
C HIS A 347 -14.70 14.51 -17.87
N ASN A 348 -14.05 13.53 -18.46
CA ASN A 348 -12.62 13.35 -18.31
C ASN A 348 -11.89 14.13 -19.41
N GLU A 349 -10.71 14.65 -19.11
CA GLU A 349 -9.95 15.47 -20.06
C GLU A 349 -8.45 15.08 -20.06
N PRO A 350 -7.81 15.04 -21.23
CA PRO A 350 -8.36 15.25 -22.58
C PRO A 350 -9.04 14.01 -23.19
N MET A 351 -8.85 12.80 -22.61
CA MET A 351 -9.39 11.54 -23.13
C MET A 351 -10.06 10.72 -22.04
N ASP A 352 -11.05 9.90 -22.42
CA ASP A 352 -11.63 8.91 -21.52
C ASP A 352 -10.77 7.66 -21.46
N VAL A 353 -10.35 7.13 -22.62
CA VAL A 353 -9.56 5.88 -22.70
C VAL A 353 -8.44 6.02 -23.72
N VAL A 354 -7.24 5.63 -23.33
CA VAL A 354 -6.08 5.54 -24.22
C VAL A 354 -5.41 4.17 -24.08
N THR A 355 -5.07 3.56 -25.21
CA THR A 355 -4.16 2.40 -25.28
C THR A 355 -3.16 2.60 -26.40
N ASP A 356 -1.93 2.18 -26.20
CA ASP A 356 -0.88 2.18 -27.23
C ASP A 356 -1.06 1.05 -28.27
N GLY A 357 -2.05 0.18 -28.08
CA GLY A 357 -2.36 -0.91 -28.99
C GLY A 357 -1.39 -2.09 -28.89
N THR A 358 -0.49 -2.10 -27.93
CA THR A 358 0.45 -3.20 -27.71
C THR A 358 -0.22 -4.41 -27.02
N GLY A 359 0.52 -5.51 -26.98
CA GLY A 359 0.05 -6.74 -26.33
C GLY A 359 -1.01 -7.50 -27.13
N SER A 360 -1.71 -8.39 -26.48
CA SER A 360 -2.69 -9.27 -27.14
C SER A 360 -3.87 -9.65 -26.25
N GLY A 361 -5.03 -9.90 -26.88
CA GLY A 361 -6.22 -10.36 -26.18
C GLY A 361 -6.89 -9.30 -25.29
N ASN A 362 -6.48 -8.04 -25.37
CA ASN A 362 -7.13 -6.93 -24.67
C ASN A 362 -8.47 -6.62 -25.34
N ALA A 363 -9.53 -6.43 -24.55
CA ALA A 363 -10.87 -6.23 -25.04
C ALA A 363 -11.57 -5.06 -24.34
N PHE A 364 -12.14 -4.18 -25.16
CA PHE A 364 -12.97 -3.06 -24.72
C PHE A 364 -14.39 -3.27 -25.24
N ALA A 365 -15.36 -3.26 -24.34
CA ALA A 365 -16.75 -3.48 -24.76
C ALA A 365 -17.76 -2.77 -23.84
N LYS A 366 -18.83 -2.26 -24.43
CA LYS A 366 -19.97 -1.68 -23.69
C LYS A 366 -19.57 -0.57 -22.69
N ASN A 367 -18.47 0.11 -22.94
CA ASN A 367 -18.12 1.30 -22.17
C ASN A 367 -18.90 2.49 -22.74
N THR A 368 -19.39 3.34 -21.86
CA THR A 368 -19.96 4.64 -22.26
C THR A 368 -18.86 5.68 -22.12
N CYS A 369 -18.35 6.17 -23.22
CA CYS A 369 -17.29 7.18 -23.28
C CYS A 369 -17.42 8.04 -24.54
N LEU A 370 -16.77 9.20 -24.57
CA LEU A 370 -16.83 10.16 -25.67
C LEU A 370 -15.56 10.19 -26.51
N GLN A 371 -14.41 10.09 -25.88
CA GLN A 371 -13.11 10.26 -26.53
C GLN A 371 -12.17 9.12 -26.15
N SER A 372 -11.62 8.47 -27.18
CA SER A 372 -10.62 7.43 -26.99
C SER A 372 -9.57 7.40 -28.08
N ALA A 373 -8.41 6.86 -27.77
CA ALA A 373 -7.38 6.51 -28.74
C ALA A 373 -7.02 5.02 -28.59
N PRO A 374 -7.33 4.16 -29.60
CA PRO A 374 -8.03 4.47 -30.87
C PRO A 374 -9.52 4.82 -30.68
N ALA A 375 -10.07 5.62 -31.60
CA ALA A 375 -11.45 6.12 -31.51
C ALA A 375 -12.53 5.00 -31.47
N SER A 376 -12.23 3.82 -31.93
CA SER A 376 -13.14 2.66 -31.97
C SER A 376 -13.51 2.11 -30.58
N ILE A 377 -12.84 2.50 -29.50
CA ILE A 377 -13.13 2.02 -28.14
C ILE A 377 -14.42 2.63 -27.62
N CYS A 378 -14.68 3.90 -27.93
CA CYS A 378 -15.86 4.67 -27.50
C CYS A 378 -16.97 4.68 -28.57
N SER A 379 -17.08 3.71 -29.43
CA SER A 379 -18.07 3.63 -30.53
C SER A 379 -19.32 2.84 -30.16
#